data_3bae457b39d59106a9ba34da7540b69a
#
_entry.id   3bae457b39d59106a9ba34da7540b69a
#
_cell.length_a   1.000
_cell.length_b   1.000
_cell.length_c   1.000
_cell.angle_alpha   90.00
_cell.angle_beta   90.00
_cell.angle_gamma   90.00
#
_symmetry.space_group_name_H-M   'P 1'
#
loop_
_entity.id
_entity.type
_entity.pdbx_description
1 polymer ?
#
loop_
_entity_poly.entity_id
_entity_poly.type
_entity_poly.pdbx_seq_one_letter_code
_entity_poly.pdbx_strand_id
1 'polypeptide(L)'
;SDVCSSDLKRSCPVNLWNQAKENSKGKDRMSVELNHYLEITRSRIHQIYRELETSDKVITVDLVRKLYYGVDEESKTLLQVFREHNEQSRKLIGKDFVSKTVQRYETTTRYLEEFIKKEYQLSDIALNNLEANFISKFDAFLKIEKGCAQNSAITRLKNLKKIIRIALENDWIKKDPFAYY
;
A
#
# COMPACT_ATOMS: atom_id res chain seq x y z
N SER A 1 18.98 -11.90 -17.80
CA SER A 1 18.82 -10.57 -17.20
C SER A 1 17.35 -10.32 -17.00
N ASP A 2 16.93 -10.55 -15.80
CA ASP A 2 15.54 -10.44 -15.39
C ASP A 2 15.16 -8.97 -15.39
N VAL A 3 14.40 -8.59 -16.40
CA VAL A 3 13.77 -7.29 -16.46
C VAL A 3 12.83 -7.18 -15.27
N CYS A 4 13.00 -6.14 -14.50
CA CYS A 4 12.24 -5.80 -13.33
C CYS A 4 10.73 -5.70 -13.66
N SER A 5 10.04 -6.84 -13.69
CA SER A 5 8.58 -6.93 -13.92
C SER A 5 7.77 -6.67 -12.64
N SER A 6 8.47 -6.40 -11.52
CA SER A 6 7.87 -6.35 -10.20
C SER A 6 7.02 -5.11 -9.94
N ASP A 7 7.40 -3.96 -10.50
CA ASP A 7 6.78 -2.68 -10.14
C ASP A 7 5.42 -2.45 -10.82
N LEU A 8 5.25 -2.88 -12.06
CA LEU A 8 4.03 -2.67 -12.82
C LEU A 8 3.09 -3.88 -12.81
N LYS A 9 3.54 -5.04 -12.32
CA LYS A 9 2.80 -6.33 -12.31
C LYS A 9 2.26 -6.73 -13.68
N ARG A 10 2.92 -6.27 -14.74
CA ARG A 10 2.58 -6.54 -16.14
C ARG A 10 3.83 -6.94 -16.89
N SER A 11 3.71 -7.89 -17.81
CA SER A 11 4.82 -8.41 -18.60
C SER A 11 4.44 -8.54 -20.06
N CYS A 12 5.44 -8.50 -20.93
CA CYS A 12 5.30 -8.91 -22.32
C CYS A 12 6.48 -9.80 -22.71
N PRO A 13 6.34 -10.62 -23.77
CA PRO A 13 7.47 -11.37 -24.30
C PRO A 13 8.64 -10.46 -24.68
N VAL A 14 9.87 -10.87 -24.35
CA VAL A 14 11.09 -10.06 -24.57
C VAL A 14 11.28 -9.69 -26.03
N ASN A 15 10.93 -10.58 -26.97
CA ASN A 15 11.00 -10.32 -28.42
C ASN A 15 10.04 -9.22 -28.90
N LEU A 16 8.98 -8.94 -28.15
CA LEU A 16 8.02 -7.88 -28.43
C LEU A 16 8.38 -6.56 -27.75
N TRP A 17 9.34 -6.53 -26.85
CA TRP A 17 9.74 -5.31 -26.16
C TRP A 17 10.62 -4.42 -27.04
N ASN A 18 10.31 -3.14 -27.09
CA ASN A 18 11.12 -2.11 -27.74
C ASN A 18 11.83 -1.27 -26.68
N GLN A 19 13.11 -1.53 -26.46
CA GLN A 19 13.90 -0.83 -25.45
C GLN A 19 14.01 0.69 -25.72
N ALA A 20 14.13 1.10 -26.99
CA ALA A 20 14.29 2.53 -27.34
C ALA A 20 13.00 3.35 -27.15
N LYS A 21 11.85 2.73 -27.35
CA LYS A 21 10.54 3.36 -27.17
C LYS A 21 9.88 3.00 -25.85
N GLU A 22 10.50 2.07 -25.10
CA GLU A 22 9.98 1.54 -23.84
C GLU A 22 8.50 1.11 -23.93
N ASN A 23 8.16 0.36 -24.98
CA ASN A 23 6.83 -0.13 -25.24
C ASN A 23 6.84 -1.50 -25.94
N SER A 24 5.69 -2.16 -26.01
CA SER A 24 5.54 -3.40 -26.78
C SER A 24 5.29 -3.09 -28.25
N LYS A 25 6.00 -3.82 -29.15
CA LYS A 25 5.78 -3.78 -30.61
C LYS A 25 4.57 -4.61 -31.07
N GLY A 26 4.03 -5.46 -30.18
CA GLY A 26 2.90 -6.32 -30.47
C GLY A 26 1.63 -5.53 -30.83
N LYS A 27 0.81 -6.11 -31.70
CA LYS A 27 -0.52 -5.58 -32.06
C LYS A 27 -1.65 -6.39 -31.40
N ASP A 28 -1.28 -7.39 -30.63
CA ASP A 28 -2.22 -8.20 -29.84
C ASP A 28 -2.83 -7.39 -28.70
N ARG A 29 -3.98 -7.84 -28.22
CA ARG A 29 -4.73 -7.16 -27.16
C ARG A 29 -3.88 -6.86 -25.92
N MET A 30 -3.05 -7.81 -25.49
CA MET A 30 -2.19 -7.65 -24.31
C MET A 30 -1.14 -6.55 -24.50
N SER A 31 -0.52 -6.48 -25.69
CA SER A 31 0.45 -5.44 -26.04
C SER A 31 -0.18 -4.05 -26.10
N VAL A 32 -1.39 -3.95 -26.64
CA VAL A 32 -2.16 -2.69 -26.70
C VAL A 32 -2.53 -2.23 -25.28
N GLU A 33 -3.06 -3.12 -24.46
CA GLU A 33 -3.41 -2.82 -23.06
C GLU A 33 -2.18 -2.43 -22.23
N LEU A 34 -1.05 -3.09 -22.42
CA LEU A 34 0.21 -2.73 -21.78
C LEU A 34 0.69 -1.33 -22.18
N ASN A 35 0.70 -1.05 -23.49
CA ASN A 35 1.14 0.25 -24.00
C ASN A 35 0.24 1.39 -23.49
N HIS A 36 -1.06 1.19 -23.50
CA HIS A 36 -2.02 2.15 -22.95
C HIS A 36 -1.79 2.41 -21.47
N TYR A 37 -1.57 1.34 -20.69
CA TYR A 37 -1.25 1.46 -19.27
C TYR A 37 0.06 2.25 -19.04
N LEU A 38 1.10 1.96 -19.81
CA LEU A 38 2.39 2.67 -19.72
C LEU A 38 2.22 4.17 -20.05
N GLU A 39 1.38 4.49 -21.04
CA GLU A 39 1.12 5.87 -21.46
C GLU A 39 0.36 6.66 -20.38
N ILE A 40 -0.66 6.07 -19.77
CA ILE A 40 -1.37 6.64 -18.62
C ILE A 40 -0.41 6.88 -17.46
N THR A 41 0.43 5.89 -17.14
CA THR A 41 1.40 5.98 -16.06
C THR A 41 2.40 7.12 -16.28
N ARG A 42 2.97 7.22 -17.48
CA ARG A 42 3.87 8.32 -17.86
C ARG A 42 3.20 9.68 -17.75
N SER A 43 2.00 9.82 -18.33
CA SER A 43 1.24 11.06 -18.28
C SER A 43 0.99 11.51 -16.83
N ARG A 44 0.65 10.60 -15.94
CA ARG A 44 0.43 10.90 -14.53
C ARG A 44 1.72 11.32 -13.81
N ILE A 45 2.82 10.62 -14.07
CA ILE A 45 4.13 10.98 -13.49
C ILE A 45 4.56 12.37 -13.98
N HIS A 46 4.40 12.67 -15.28
CA HIS A 46 4.71 14.00 -15.84
C HIS A 46 3.82 15.10 -15.28
N GLN A 47 2.55 14.81 -15.00
CA GLN A 47 1.66 15.76 -14.33
C GLN A 47 2.16 16.07 -12.91
N ILE A 48 2.45 15.04 -12.12
CA ILE A 48 3.00 15.19 -10.76
C ILE A 48 4.30 15.97 -10.79
N TYR A 49 5.19 15.67 -11.74
CA TYR A 49 6.47 16.38 -11.87
C TYR A 49 6.25 17.88 -12.12
N ARG A 50 5.35 18.26 -13.03
CA ARG A 50 5.00 19.66 -13.31
C ARG A 50 4.39 20.37 -12.10
N GLU A 51 3.53 19.68 -11.34
CA GLU A 51 2.96 20.21 -10.10
C GLU A 51 4.06 20.47 -9.06
N LEU A 52 5.05 19.58 -8.96
CA LEU A 52 6.20 19.75 -8.07
C LEU A 52 7.15 20.87 -8.54
N GLU A 53 7.36 21.06 -9.83
CA GLU A 53 8.18 22.18 -10.37
C GLU A 53 7.63 23.56 -9.99
N THR A 54 6.32 23.67 -9.79
CA THR A 54 5.69 24.91 -9.34
C THR A 54 5.70 25.07 -7.82
N SER A 55 6.15 24.07 -7.09
CA SER A 55 6.29 24.08 -5.63
C SER A 55 7.75 24.26 -5.25
N ASP A 56 8.04 24.97 -4.14
CA ASP A 56 9.40 25.14 -3.61
C ASP A 56 10.01 23.86 -2.99
N LYS A 57 9.48 22.69 -3.34
CA LYS A 57 9.90 21.41 -2.77
C LYS A 57 11.01 20.76 -3.59
N VAL A 58 11.97 20.14 -2.92
CA VAL A 58 13.00 19.33 -3.60
C VAL A 58 12.35 18.10 -4.21
N ILE A 59 12.43 17.97 -5.54
CA ILE A 59 11.86 16.83 -6.26
C ILE A 59 12.74 15.60 -6.03
N THR A 60 12.20 14.60 -5.34
CA THR A 60 12.85 13.31 -5.11
C THR A 60 11.99 12.19 -5.68
N VAL A 61 12.63 11.05 -6.01
CA VAL A 61 11.92 9.86 -6.50
C VAL A 61 10.86 9.40 -5.49
N ASP A 62 11.19 9.47 -4.18
CA ASP A 62 10.24 9.08 -3.13
C ASP A 62 9.05 10.03 -3.04
N LEU A 63 9.24 11.34 -3.27
CA LEU A 63 8.14 12.31 -3.30
C LEU A 63 7.22 12.06 -4.50
N VAL A 64 7.79 11.86 -5.70
CA VAL A 64 7.02 11.51 -6.90
C VAL A 64 6.26 10.21 -6.70
N ARG A 65 6.90 9.19 -6.12
CA ARG A 65 6.26 7.91 -5.79
C ARG A 65 5.10 8.09 -4.80
N LYS A 66 5.28 8.86 -3.73
CA LYS A 66 4.23 9.18 -2.76
C LYS A 66 3.02 9.83 -3.45
N LEU A 67 3.24 10.86 -4.25
CA LEU A 67 2.17 11.56 -4.97
C LEU A 67 1.50 10.69 -6.03
N TYR A 68 2.26 9.85 -6.73
CA TYR A 68 1.71 8.91 -7.71
C TYR A 68 0.73 7.93 -7.05
N TYR A 69 1.05 7.45 -5.85
CA TYR A 69 0.16 6.60 -5.07
C TYR A 69 -0.85 7.37 -4.21
N GLY A 70 -0.92 8.69 -4.36
CA GLY A 70 -1.89 9.53 -3.65
C GLY A 70 -1.60 9.70 -2.16
N VAL A 71 -0.34 9.62 -1.77
CA VAL A 71 0.11 9.92 -0.41
C VAL A 71 0.38 11.42 -0.33
N ASP A 72 -0.66 12.23 -0.12
CA ASP A 72 -0.50 13.65 0.21
C ASP A 72 0.24 13.81 1.54
N GLU A 73 1.07 14.84 1.68
CA GLU A 73 1.78 15.14 2.94
C GLU A 73 0.84 15.36 4.13
N GLU A 74 -0.42 15.73 3.86
CA GLU A 74 -1.46 15.89 4.86
C GLU A 74 -2.28 14.62 5.13
N SER A 75 -2.18 13.61 4.26
CA SER A 75 -2.97 12.39 4.43
C SER A 75 -2.34 11.46 5.47
N LYS A 76 -3.14 11.04 6.45
CA LYS A 76 -2.74 10.01 7.41
C LYS A 76 -2.44 8.70 6.70
N THR A 77 -1.35 8.04 7.10
CA THR A 77 -0.94 6.73 6.59
C THR A 77 -1.30 5.61 7.55
N LEU A 78 -1.44 4.40 7.05
CA LEU A 78 -1.88 3.25 7.82
C LEU A 78 -0.95 2.93 8.99
N LEU A 79 0.34 2.83 8.73
CA LEU A 79 1.32 2.48 9.77
C LEU A 79 1.51 3.62 10.77
N GLN A 80 1.39 4.87 10.34
CA GLN A 80 1.41 6.01 11.25
C GLN A 80 0.28 5.89 12.28
N VAL A 81 -0.96 5.68 11.84
CA VAL A 81 -2.10 5.55 12.76
C VAL A 81 -1.98 4.32 13.65
N PHE A 82 -1.47 3.20 13.11
CA PHE A 82 -1.16 2.03 13.93
C PHE A 82 -0.15 2.33 15.04
N ARG A 83 0.93 3.03 14.72
CA ARG A 83 1.98 3.39 15.70
C ARG A 83 1.44 4.34 16.77
N GLU A 84 0.69 5.37 16.35
CA GLU A 84 0.02 6.30 17.28
C GLU A 84 -0.92 5.54 18.24
N HIS A 85 -1.74 4.62 17.73
CA HIS A 85 -2.61 3.77 18.53
C HIS A 85 -1.81 2.85 19.49
N ASN A 86 -0.73 2.24 19.02
CA ASN A 86 0.11 1.37 19.85
C ASN A 86 0.77 2.13 20.99
N GLU A 87 1.24 3.36 20.74
CA GLU A 87 1.80 4.22 21.78
C GLU A 87 0.76 4.58 22.85
N GLN A 88 -0.43 4.97 22.42
CA GLN A 88 -1.53 5.26 23.35
C GLN A 88 -1.91 4.02 24.17
N SER A 89 -2.06 2.86 23.51
CA SER A 89 -2.39 1.60 24.17
C SER A 89 -1.32 1.17 25.17
N ARG A 90 -0.04 1.45 24.88
CA ARG A 90 1.09 1.16 25.78
C ARG A 90 1.03 1.98 27.08
N LYS A 91 0.63 3.27 26.98
CA LYS A 91 0.44 4.16 28.15
C LYS A 91 -0.70 3.71 29.06
N LEU A 92 -1.65 2.94 28.53
CA LEU A 92 -2.83 2.44 29.24
C LEU A 92 -2.69 1.00 29.74
N ILE A 93 -1.48 0.40 29.69
CA ILE A 93 -1.22 -0.92 30.24
C ILE A 93 -1.45 -0.88 31.75
N GLY A 94 -2.20 -1.88 32.25
CA GLY A 94 -2.58 -1.98 33.66
C GLY A 94 -3.85 -1.22 34.03
N LYS A 95 -4.41 -0.42 33.10
CA LYS A 95 -5.74 0.21 33.20
C LYS A 95 -6.69 -0.46 32.22
N ASP A 96 -6.65 -0.03 30.96
CA ASP A 96 -7.57 -0.48 29.91
C ASP A 96 -6.99 -1.61 29.05
N PHE A 97 -5.67 -1.79 29.07
CA PHE A 97 -4.97 -2.79 28.25
C PHE A 97 -4.08 -3.71 29.06
N VAL A 98 -4.05 -4.99 28.65
CA VAL A 98 -3.05 -5.96 29.12
C VAL A 98 -1.85 -5.94 28.15
N SER A 99 -0.64 -6.08 28.68
CA SER A 99 0.61 -6.08 27.89
C SER A 99 0.53 -7.01 26.67
N LYS A 100 -0.07 -8.21 26.82
CA LYS A 100 -0.26 -9.17 25.73
C LYS A 100 -1.14 -8.65 24.57
N THR A 101 -2.08 -7.76 24.87
CA THR A 101 -2.91 -7.12 23.84
C THR A 101 -2.09 -6.14 23.03
N VAL A 102 -1.27 -5.32 23.68
CA VAL A 102 -0.37 -4.36 23.01
C VAL A 102 0.63 -5.10 22.12
N GLN A 103 1.24 -6.18 22.60
CA GLN A 103 2.13 -7.03 21.78
C GLN A 103 1.45 -7.58 20.53
N ARG A 104 0.15 -7.90 20.60
CA ARG A 104 -0.60 -8.35 19.42
C ARG A 104 -0.77 -7.25 18.37
N TYR A 105 -1.00 -6.00 18.79
CA TYR A 105 -1.04 -4.85 17.89
C TYR A 105 0.32 -4.58 17.27
N GLU A 106 1.40 -4.57 18.06
CA GLU A 106 2.76 -4.38 17.58
C GLU A 106 3.17 -5.46 16.55
N THR A 107 2.81 -6.72 16.82
CA THR A 107 3.04 -7.81 15.85
C THR A 107 2.24 -7.59 14.56
N THR A 108 1.00 -7.07 14.67
CA THR A 108 0.19 -6.76 13.48
C THR A 108 0.82 -5.64 12.67
N THR A 109 1.31 -4.58 13.32
CA THR A 109 2.02 -3.47 12.67
C THR A 109 3.24 -3.97 11.89
N ARG A 110 4.09 -4.80 12.52
CA ARG A 110 5.26 -5.38 11.86
C ARG A 110 4.88 -6.22 10.63
N TYR A 111 3.83 -7.04 10.70
CA TYR A 111 3.39 -7.83 9.56
C TYR A 111 2.81 -6.96 8.44
N LEU A 112 2.14 -5.85 8.77
CA LEU A 112 1.70 -4.86 7.79
C LEU A 112 2.88 -4.15 7.11
N GLU A 113 3.92 -3.77 7.87
CA GLU A 113 5.14 -3.17 7.32
C GLU A 113 5.79 -4.09 6.28
N GLU A 114 5.97 -5.37 6.63
CA GLU A 114 6.54 -6.36 5.73
C GLU A 114 5.66 -6.61 4.50
N PHE A 115 4.33 -6.67 4.68
CA PHE A 115 3.37 -6.83 3.60
C PHE A 115 3.37 -5.65 2.63
N ILE A 116 3.30 -4.42 3.16
CA ILE A 116 3.30 -3.20 2.34
C ILE A 116 4.59 -3.10 1.55
N LYS A 117 5.72 -3.37 2.20
CA LYS A 117 7.02 -3.36 1.54
C LYS A 117 7.12 -4.40 0.43
N LYS A 118 6.62 -5.62 0.67
CA LYS A 118 6.69 -6.72 -0.30
C LYS A 118 5.72 -6.53 -1.47
N GLU A 119 4.47 -6.19 -1.18
CA GLU A 119 3.39 -6.17 -2.17
C GLU A 119 3.32 -4.87 -2.95
N TYR A 120 3.65 -3.74 -2.30
CA TYR A 120 3.49 -2.39 -2.85
C TYR A 120 4.81 -1.66 -3.05
N GLN A 121 5.94 -2.20 -2.59
CA GLN A 121 7.26 -1.56 -2.63
C GLN A 121 7.27 -0.17 -1.95
N LEU A 122 6.40 0.03 -0.96
CA LEU A 122 6.25 1.27 -0.21
C LEU A 122 6.72 1.09 1.23
N SER A 123 7.12 2.19 1.87
CA SER A 123 7.39 2.24 3.32
C SER A 123 6.11 2.34 4.15
N ASP A 124 5.03 2.90 3.59
CA ASP A 124 3.71 3.03 4.19
C ASP A 124 2.67 3.28 3.08
N ILE A 125 1.38 3.23 3.39
CA ILE A 125 0.30 3.46 2.44
C ILE A 125 -0.71 4.47 2.99
N ALA A 126 -1.14 5.41 2.15
CA ALA A 126 -2.19 6.37 2.53
C ALA A 126 -3.51 5.64 2.82
N LEU A 127 -4.19 6.04 3.88
CA LEU A 127 -5.46 5.43 4.28
C LEU A 127 -6.51 5.49 3.15
N ASN A 128 -6.53 6.57 2.37
CA ASN A 128 -7.45 6.74 1.24
C ASN A 128 -7.23 5.74 0.09
N ASN A 129 -6.07 5.10 0.03
CA ASN A 129 -5.71 4.12 -0.99
C ASN A 129 -5.99 2.66 -0.55
N LEU A 130 -6.59 2.47 0.62
CA LEU A 130 -6.95 1.15 1.11
C LEU A 130 -8.26 0.69 0.46
N GLU A 131 -8.16 -0.36 -0.34
CA GLU A 131 -9.30 -1.01 -1.00
C GLU A 131 -9.58 -2.39 -0.37
N ALA A 132 -10.75 -2.96 -0.65
CA ALA A 132 -11.11 -4.32 -0.19
C ALA A 132 -10.06 -5.38 -0.62
N ASN A 133 -9.44 -5.21 -1.79
CA ASN A 133 -8.38 -6.08 -2.28
C ASN A 133 -7.13 -6.07 -1.36
N PHE A 134 -6.81 -4.94 -0.70
CA PHE A 134 -5.74 -4.87 0.29
C PHE A 134 -5.98 -5.86 1.44
N ILE A 135 -7.21 -5.91 1.94
CA ILE A 135 -7.59 -6.79 3.06
C ILE A 135 -7.43 -8.26 2.68
N SER A 136 -7.95 -8.64 1.51
CA SER A 136 -7.85 -10.02 0.99
C SER A 136 -6.40 -10.46 0.78
N LYS A 137 -5.56 -9.58 0.23
CA LYS A 137 -4.14 -9.84 0.02
C LYS A 137 -3.38 -9.95 1.35
N PHE A 138 -3.70 -9.11 2.32
CA PHE A 138 -3.08 -9.18 3.64
C PHE A 138 -3.48 -10.49 4.37
N ASP A 139 -4.73 -10.93 4.27
CA ASP A 139 -5.15 -12.24 4.81
C ASP A 139 -4.36 -13.40 4.18
N ALA A 140 -4.23 -13.40 2.85
CA ALA A 140 -3.42 -14.39 2.14
C ALA A 140 -1.94 -14.36 2.57
N PHE A 141 -1.35 -13.16 2.70
CA PHE A 141 0.02 -12.98 3.19
C PHE A 141 0.21 -13.55 4.60
N LEU A 142 -0.73 -13.30 5.51
CA LEU A 142 -0.68 -13.84 6.87
C LEU A 142 -0.67 -15.37 6.90
N LYS A 143 -1.47 -16.00 6.06
CA LYS A 143 -1.59 -17.46 6.00
C LYS A 143 -0.43 -18.13 5.27
N ILE A 144 -0.04 -17.60 4.12
CA ILE A 144 0.96 -18.21 3.23
C ILE A 144 2.38 -17.87 3.67
N GLU A 145 2.68 -16.59 3.89
CA GLU A 145 4.04 -16.13 4.15
C GLU A 145 4.39 -16.16 5.65
N LYS A 146 3.43 -15.86 6.52
CA LYS A 146 3.65 -15.86 7.98
C LYS A 146 3.26 -17.16 8.65
N GLY A 147 2.67 -18.10 7.92
CA GLY A 147 2.24 -19.38 8.47
C GLY A 147 1.21 -19.24 9.59
N CYS A 148 0.45 -18.14 9.61
CA CYS A 148 -0.55 -17.91 10.64
C CYS A 148 -1.68 -18.92 10.56
N ALA A 149 -1.97 -19.60 11.68
CA ALA A 149 -3.21 -20.35 11.81
C ALA A 149 -4.43 -19.40 11.66
N GLN A 150 -5.58 -19.93 11.24
CA GLN A 150 -6.80 -19.17 10.96
C GLN A 150 -7.17 -18.17 12.07
N ASN A 151 -7.19 -18.62 13.33
CA ASN A 151 -7.51 -17.74 14.47
C ASN A 151 -6.51 -16.61 14.68
N SER A 152 -5.23 -16.86 14.38
CA SER A 152 -4.18 -15.83 14.44
C SER A 152 -4.34 -14.81 13.33
N ALA A 153 -4.62 -15.22 12.08
CA ALA A 153 -4.90 -14.34 10.97
C ALA A 153 -6.13 -13.46 11.25
N ILE A 154 -7.23 -14.06 11.72
CA ILE A 154 -8.44 -13.32 12.12
C ILE A 154 -8.13 -12.27 13.20
N THR A 155 -7.29 -12.60 14.18
CA THR A 155 -6.89 -11.64 15.23
C THR A 155 -6.15 -10.44 14.62
N ARG A 156 -5.25 -10.66 13.63
CA ARG A 156 -4.54 -9.57 12.95
C ARG A 156 -5.49 -8.71 12.13
N LEU A 157 -6.43 -9.33 11.43
CA LEU A 157 -7.46 -8.61 10.67
C LEU A 157 -8.41 -7.81 11.59
N LYS A 158 -8.78 -8.33 12.75
CA LYS A 158 -9.55 -7.57 13.75
C LYS A 158 -8.78 -6.35 14.27
N ASN A 159 -7.47 -6.47 14.47
CA ASN A 159 -6.63 -5.34 14.86
C ASN A 159 -6.60 -4.28 13.75
N LEU A 160 -6.41 -4.69 12.49
CA LEU A 160 -6.47 -3.80 11.34
C LEU A 160 -7.85 -3.12 11.22
N LYS A 161 -8.94 -3.89 11.35
CA LYS A 161 -10.30 -3.36 11.30
C LYS A 161 -10.55 -2.29 12.37
N LYS A 162 -9.99 -2.44 13.58
CA LYS A 162 -10.08 -1.42 14.62
C LYS A 162 -9.42 -0.10 14.19
N ILE A 163 -8.24 -0.15 13.57
CA ILE A 163 -7.55 1.05 13.07
C ILE A 163 -8.33 1.71 11.93
N ILE A 164 -8.89 0.91 11.02
CA ILE A 164 -9.76 1.43 9.95
C ILE A 164 -10.99 2.12 10.52
N ARG A 165 -11.59 1.58 11.59
CA ARG A 165 -12.72 2.25 12.26
C ARG A 165 -12.32 3.59 12.88
N ILE A 166 -11.16 3.67 13.52
CA ILE A 166 -10.62 4.94 14.02
C ILE A 166 -10.44 5.93 12.87
N ALA A 167 -9.95 5.48 11.71
CA ALA A 167 -9.79 6.33 10.54
C ALA A 167 -11.14 6.83 9.98
N LEU A 168 -12.17 6.00 9.99
CA LEU A 168 -13.54 6.37 9.59
C LEU A 168 -14.17 7.35 10.60
N GLU A 169 -14.03 7.09 11.90
CA GLU A 169 -14.54 7.94 12.97
C GLU A 169 -13.90 9.37 12.99
N ASN A 170 -12.70 9.50 12.44
CA ASN A 170 -11.98 10.77 12.29
C ASN A 170 -12.06 11.36 10.88
N ASP A 171 -12.90 10.83 10.00
CA ASP A 171 -13.05 11.28 8.60
C ASP A 171 -11.76 11.26 7.76
N TRP A 172 -10.75 10.46 8.17
CA TRP A 172 -9.52 10.30 7.38
C TRP A 172 -9.71 9.42 6.15
N ILE A 173 -10.75 8.59 6.14
CA ILE A 173 -11.23 7.83 4.99
C ILE A 173 -12.76 7.90 4.90
N LYS A 174 -13.27 7.83 3.66
CA LYS A 174 -14.71 7.91 3.37
C LYS A 174 -15.35 6.53 3.13
N LYS A 175 -14.57 5.53 2.78
CA LYS A 175 -15.05 4.18 2.44
C LYS A 175 -14.40 3.16 3.36
N ASP A 176 -15.19 2.22 3.86
CA ASP A 176 -14.67 1.11 4.67
C ASP A 176 -14.10 0.02 3.75
N PRO A 177 -12.78 -0.25 3.77
CA PRO A 177 -12.18 -1.35 3.01
C PRO A 177 -12.69 -2.74 3.43
N PHE A 178 -13.29 -2.86 4.62
CA PHE A 178 -13.87 -4.10 5.13
C PHE A 178 -15.36 -4.29 4.76
N ALA A 179 -15.98 -3.35 4.04
CA ALA A 179 -17.41 -3.41 3.74
C ALA A 179 -17.84 -4.70 3.02
N TYR A 180 -16.92 -5.31 2.27
CA TYR A 180 -17.18 -6.53 1.50
C TYR A 180 -16.28 -7.71 1.91
N TYR A 181 -15.70 -7.66 3.12
CA TYR A 181 -14.78 -8.69 3.63
C TYR A 181 -15.38 -9.45 4.83
#